data_616a19d09108b7fa2e3b331229d9b898
#
_entry.id   616a19d09108b7fa2e3b331229d9b898
#
_cell.length_a   1.000
_cell.length_b   1.000
_cell.length_c   1.000
_cell.angle_alpha   90.00
_cell.angle_beta   90.00
_cell.angle_gamma   90.00
#
_symmetry.space_group_name_H-M   'P 1'
#
loop_
_entity.id
_entity.type
_entity.pdbx_description
1 polymer ?
#
loop_
_entity_poly.entity_id
_entity_poly.type
_entity_poly.pdbx_seq_one_letter_code
_entity_poly.pdbx_strand_id
1 'polypeptide(L)'
;MSEAAAAPHEAAIKVLVVDDDAAIRGLLETVLSRDGYAVTTLADPLEVEAAVRDGGYHLALLDIMMPRQDGIETLRRIRKADRDLAVVMVTGYPSVDTAVESMKLDALDYLRKPFTVDELRAVVTGALRKKGLVRSPEEQLHRALGETIRGLRKDRGLTLKELARRTGLSVSLLSQIERAESSPSLSSLYRVALALDVKMTALFGDY
;
A
#
# COMPACT_ATOMS: atom_id res chain seq x y z
N MET A 1 11.84 -34.53 -3.60
CA MET A 1 10.95 -33.80 -2.66
C MET A 1 11.66 -32.48 -2.41
N SER A 2 11.27 -31.47 -3.17
CA SER A 2 11.84 -30.11 -3.06
C SER A 2 10.90 -29.29 -2.21
N GLU A 3 11.37 -28.92 -1.03
CA GLU A 3 10.71 -28.01 -0.10
C GLU A 3 10.80 -26.60 -0.69
N ALA A 4 9.68 -26.10 -1.20
CA ALA A 4 9.58 -24.73 -1.66
C ALA A 4 9.82 -23.83 -0.44
N ALA A 5 10.93 -23.10 -0.45
CA ALA A 5 11.22 -22.08 0.54
C ALA A 5 10.11 -21.02 0.50
N ALA A 6 9.27 -20.99 1.54
CA ALA A 6 8.28 -19.98 1.75
C ALA A 6 8.98 -18.61 1.79
N ALA A 7 8.53 -17.70 0.95
CA ALA A 7 8.94 -16.30 1.01
C ALA A 7 8.69 -15.75 2.44
N PRO A 8 9.50 -14.80 2.95
CA PRO A 8 9.30 -14.24 4.27
C PRO A 8 7.89 -13.67 4.34
N HIS A 9 7.08 -14.12 5.32
CA HIS A 9 5.77 -13.57 5.62
C HIS A 9 5.92 -12.06 5.86
N GLU A 10 5.59 -11.25 4.88
CA GLU A 10 5.27 -9.85 5.13
C GLU A 10 4.14 -9.87 6.17
N ALA A 11 4.36 -9.27 7.33
CA ALA A 11 3.36 -9.23 8.40
C ALA A 11 2.05 -8.68 7.83
N ALA A 12 0.96 -9.41 7.99
CA ALA A 12 -0.32 -9.05 7.41
C ALA A 12 -0.71 -7.63 7.82
N ILE A 13 -1.13 -6.81 6.85
CA ILE A 13 -1.59 -5.44 7.11
C ILE A 13 -2.84 -5.51 7.99
N LYS A 14 -2.78 -4.89 9.18
CA LYS A 14 -3.88 -4.87 10.14
C LYS A 14 -4.78 -3.67 9.87
N VAL A 15 -6.07 -3.94 9.72
CA VAL A 15 -7.10 -2.91 9.48
C VAL A 15 -8.10 -2.93 10.63
N LEU A 16 -8.35 -1.75 11.21
CA LEU A 16 -9.40 -1.52 12.19
C LEU A 16 -10.64 -0.95 11.49
N VAL A 17 -11.80 -1.54 11.72
CA VAL A 17 -13.10 -1.03 11.23
C VAL A 17 -13.93 -0.60 12.41
N VAL A 18 -14.37 0.65 12.41
CA VAL A 18 -15.19 1.24 13.48
C VAL A 18 -16.46 1.80 12.87
N ASP A 19 -17.58 1.16 13.16
CA ASP A 19 -18.90 1.50 12.62
C ASP A 19 -19.95 0.89 13.56
N ASP A 20 -21.03 1.57 13.89
CA ASP A 20 -22.08 1.02 14.75
C ASP A 20 -23.04 0.06 14.03
N ASP A 21 -23.11 0.16 12.69
CA ASP A 21 -23.90 -0.74 11.84
C ASP A 21 -23.21 -2.10 11.65
N ALA A 22 -23.82 -3.15 12.20
CA ALA A 22 -23.30 -4.51 12.09
C ALA A 22 -23.23 -5.04 10.65
N ALA A 23 -24.15 -4.60 9.77
CA ALA A 23 -24.15 -5.03 8.37
C ALA A 23 -22.96 -4.41 7.61
N ILE A 24 -22.67 -3.15 7.86
CA ILE A 24 -21.51 -2.45 7.28
C ILE A 24 -20.22 -3.06 7.80
N ARG A 25 -20.09 -3.28 9.12
CA ARG A 25 -18.90 -3.96 9.68
C ARG A 25 -18.66 -5.32 9.05
N GLY A 26 -19.72 -6.16 8.94
CA GLY A 26 -19.61 -7.49 8.34
C GLY A 26 -19.25 -7.45 6.85
N LEU A 27 -19.75 -6.47 6.09
CA LEU A 27 -19.36 -6.26 4.70
C LEU A 27 -17.88 -5.90 4.59
N LEU A 28 -17.43 -4.89 5.34
CA LEU A 28 -16.04 -4.42 5.33
C LEU A 28 -15.09 -5.53 5.75
N GLU A 29 -15.40 -6.25 6.83
CA GLU A 29 -14.61 -7.39 7.30
C GLU A 29 -14.51 -8.48 6.23
N THR A 30 -15.64 -8.85 5.60
CA THR A 30 -15.66 -9.90 4.58
C THR A 30 -14.81 -9.52 3.37
N VAL A 31 -14.96 -8.29 2.87
CA VAL A 31 -14.23 -7.84 1.68
C VAL A 31 -12.74 -7.75 1.96
N LEU A 32 -12.38 -7.06 3.05
CA LEU A 32 -10.97 -6.80 3.36
C LEU A 32 -10.23 -8.07 3.78
N SER A 33 -10.87 -9.00 4.50
CA SER A 33 -10.26 -10.29 4.82
C SER A 33 -10.00 -11.14 3.58
N ARG A 34 -10.91 -11.09 2.58
CA ARG A 34 -10.68 -11.75 1.28
C ARG A 34 -9.52 -11.13 0.50
N ASP A 35 -9.29 -9.85 0.69
CA ASP A 35 -8.16 -9.13 0.07
C ASP A 35 -6.84 -9.32 0.86
N GLY A 36 -6.83 -10.17 1.90
CA GLY A 36 -5.62 -10.57 2.65
C GLY A 36 -5.26 -9.67 3.83
N TYR A 37 -6.14 -8.75 4.23
CA TYR A 37 -5.93 -7.92 5.41
C TYR A 37 -6.36 -8.65 6.71
N ALA A 38 -5.64 -8.39 7.81
CA ALA A 38 -6.07 -8.82 9.14
C ALA A 38 -7.04 -7.77 9.71
N VAL A 39 -8.33 -8.08 9.71
CA VAL A 39 -9.39 -7.12 10.07
C VAL A 39 -9.83 -7.32 11.52
N THR A 40 -9.95 -6.22 12.25
CA THR A 40 -10.61 -6.14 13.56
C THR A 40 -11.78 -5.16 13.46
N THR A 41 -12.92 -5.51 14.02
CA THR A 41 -14.11 -4.64 13.98
C THR A 41 -14.51 -4.19 15.37
N LEU A 42 -14.90 -2.93 15.51
CA LEU A 42 -15.43 -2.35 16.75
C LEU A 42 -16.78 -1.67 16.47
N ALA A 43 -17.74 -1.90 17.37
CA ALA A 43 -19.05 -1.24 17.34
C ALA A 43 -19.10 0.02 18.22
N ASP A 44 -18.28 0.06 19.26
CA ASP A 44 -18.26 1.18 20.21
C ASP A 44 -17.06 2.09 19.97
N PRO A 45 -17.26 3.36 19.58
CA PRO A 45 -16.17 4.32 19.38
C PRO A 45 -15.35 4.58 20.65
N LEU A 46 -15.87 4.29 21.84
CA LEU A 46 -15.14 4.47 23.09
C LEU A 46 -14.00 3.47 23.30
N GLU A 47 -14.05 2.32 22.63
CA GLU A 47 -13.01 1.27 22.73
C GLU A 47 -11.83 1.55 21.78
N VAL A 48 -11.98 2.48 20.83
CA VAL A 48 -11.02 2.70 19.74
C VAL A 48 -9.65 3.15 20.26
N GLU A 49 -9.60 4.03 21.25
CA GLU A 49 -8.32 4.54 21.78
C GLU A 49 -7.47 3.42 22.39
N ALA A 50 -8.08 2.52 23.16
CA ALA A 50 -7.39 1.37 23.73
C ALA A 50 -6.95 0.39 22.64
N ALA A 51 -7.84 0.07 21.69
CA ALA A 51 -7.53 -0.81 20.58
C ALA A 51 -6.36 -0.29 19.73
N VAL A 52 -6.34 1.00 19.40
CA VAL A 52 -5.25 1.62 18.61
C VAL A 52 -3.93 1.56 19.37
N ARG A 53 -3.92 1.84 20.67
CA ARG A 53 -2.71 1.83 21.47
C ARG A 53 -2.05 0.44 21.53
N ASP A 54 -2.87 -0.61 21.61
CA ASP A 54 -2.39 -1.97 21.82
C ASP A 54 -2.30 -2.80 20.52
N GLY A 55 -3.02 -2.40 19.46
CA GLY A 55 -3.27 -3.25 18.29
C GLY A 55 -2.23 -3.20 17.19
N GLY A 56 -1.46 -2.11 17.05
CA GLY A 56 -0.49 -1.92 15.95
C GLY A 56 -1.17 -1.96 14.59
N TYR A 57 -2.29 -1.26 14.42
CA TYR A 57 -3.01 -1.15 13.16
C TYR A 57 -2.27 -0.27 12.16
N HIS A 58 -2.47 -0.56 10.88
CA HIS A 58 -1.89 0.20 9.77
C HIS A 58 -2.90 1.15 9.13
N LEU A 59 -4.19 0.78 9.18
CA LEU A 59 -5.30 1.55 8.64
C LEU A 59 -6.51 1.43 9.57
N ALA A 60 -7.25 2.54 9.75
CA ALA A 60 -8.58 2.54 10.35
C ALA A 60 -9.61 3.06 9.34
N LEU A 61 -10.73 2.35 9.21
CA LEU A 61 -11.95 2.82 8.56
C LEU A 61 -12.90 3.24 9.67
N LEU A 62 -13.26 4.53 9.72
CA LEU A 62 -13.99 5.13 10.82
C LEU A 62 -15.28 5.78 10.35
N ASP A 63 -16.43 5.30 10.83
CA ASP A 63 -17.69 5.99 10.58
C ASP A 63 -17.74 7.33 11.31
N ILE A 64 -18.38 8.31 10.68
CA ILE A 64 -18.58 9.64 11.26
C ILE A 64 -19.80 9.65 12.18
N MET A 65 -20.89 9.00 11.76
CA MET A 65 -22.18 9.09 12.42
C MET A 65 -22.41 7.87 13.32
N MET A 66 -21.86 7.92 14.52
CA MET A 66 -22.05 6.85 15.51
C MET A 66 -22.77 7.36 16.77
N PRO A 67 -23.59 6.53 17.42
CA PRO A 67 -24.14 6.83 18.74
C PRO A 67 -23.02 7.05 19.76
N ARG A 68 -23.27 7.81 20.82
CA ARG A 68 -22.36 8.11 21.94
C ARG A 68 -21.22 9.06 21.63
N GLN A 69 -20.54 8.89 20.51
CA GLN A 69 -19.40 9.73 20.12
C GLN A 69 -19.29 9.77 18.61
N ASP A 70 -19.21 10.97 18.05
CA ASP A 70 -19.03 11.12 16.62
C ASP A 70 -17.60 10.70 16.16
N GLY A 71 -17.49 10.40 14.86
CA GLY A 71 -16.23 9.94 14.29
C GLY A 71 -15.12 10.98 14.32
N ILE A 72 -15.44 12.27 14.31
CA ILE A 72 -14.42 13.34 14.38
C ILE A 72 -13.77 13.38 15.76
N GLU A 73 -14.54 13.25 16.83
CA GLU A 73 -13.98 13.17 18.18
C GLU A 73 -13.22 11.86 18.36
N THR A 74 -13.69 10.76 17.77
CA THR A 74 -12.98 9.48 17.75
C THR A 74 -11.64 9.62 17.00
N LEU A 75 -11.62 10.32 15.86
CA LEU A 75 -10.39 10.62 15.12
C LEU A 75 -9.39 11.42 15.96
N ARG A 76 -9.86 12.41 16.73
CA ARG A 76 -8.99 13.17 17.67
C ARG A 76 -8.35 12.25 18.70
N ARG A 77 -9.07 11.27 19.23
CA ARG A 77 -8.54 10.28 20.18
C ARG A 77 -7.53 9.34 19.52
N ILE A 78 -7.82 8.89 18.30
CA ILE A 78 -6.86 8.12 17.51
C ILE A 78 -5.55 8.90 17.36
N ARG A 79 -5.61 10.18 16.98
CA ARG A 79 -4.41 11.02 16.81
C ARG A 79 -3.59 11.25 18.07
N LYS A 80 -4.22 11.16 19.25
CA LYS A 80 -3.52 11.19 20.55
C LYS A 80 -2.83 9.85 20.86
N ALA A 81 -3.44 8.73 20.47
CA ALA A 81 -2.91 7.38 20.69
C ALA A 81 -1.83 7.03 19.64
N ASP A 82 -2.10 7.31 18.36
CA ASP A 82 -1.22 7.06 17.22
C ASP A 82 -1.40 8.16 16.16
N ARG A 83 -0.36 8.95 15.91
CA ARG A 83 -0.36 10.00 14.89
C ARG A 83 -0.14 9.46 13.48
N ASP A 84 0.50 8.30 13.37
CA ASP A 84 0.90 7.72 12.09
C ASP A 84 -0.11 6.75 11.51
N LEU A 85 -1.11 6.32 12.28
CA LEU A 85 -2.18 5.45 11.79
C LEU A 85 -2.88 6.10 10.59
N ALA A 86 -2.94 5.37 9.46
CA ALA A 86 -3.76 5.79 8.34
C ALA A 86 -5.24 5.78 8.76
N VAL A 87 -5.97 6.87 8.51
CA VAL A 87 -7.41 6.90 8.79
C VAL A 87 -8.17 7.33 7.55
N VAL A 88 -9.19 6.56 7.20
CA VAL A 88 -10.20 6.86 6.18
C VAL A 88 -11.53 7.04 6.88
N MET A 89 -12.19 8.17 6.61
CA MET A 89 -13.52 8.43 7.12
C MET A 89 -14.57 7.77 6.23
N VAL A 90 -15.56 7.12 6.82
CA VAL A 90 -16.65 6.45 6.11
C VAL A 90 -17.97 7.08 6.58
N THR A 91 -18.87 7.49 5.68
CA THR A 91 -20.12 8.12 6.12
C THR A 91 -21.24 8.12 5.09
N GLY A 92 -22.47 8.02 5.58
CA GLY A 92 -23.69 8.22 4.78
C GLY A 92 -24.10 9.69 4.60
N TYR A 93 -23.56 10.61 5.41
CA TYR A 93 -23.94 12.02 5.43
C TYR A 93 -22.71 12.92 5.29
N PRO A 94 -22.13 13.00 4.08
CA PRO A 94 -21.00 13.87 3.85
C PRO A 94 -21.40 15.34 3.96
N SER A 95 -20.63 16.13 4.73
CA SER A 95 -20.72 17.57 4.74
C SER A 95 -19.35 18.19 4.48
N VAL A 96 -19.34 19.42 3.98
CA VAL A 96 -18.10 20.16 3.78
C VAL A 96 -17.37 20.37 5.10
N ASP A 97 -18.10 20.64 6.17
CA ASP A 97 -17.55 20.91 7.49
C ASP A 97 -16.85 19.66 8.05
N THR A 98 -17.51 18.49 8.01
CA THR A 98 -16.89 17.22 8.48
C THR A 98 -15.71 16.81 7.63
N ALA A 99 -15.74 17.04 6.32
CA ALA A 99 -14.62 16.77 5.44
C ALA A 99 -13.41 17.66 5.76
N VAL A 100 -13.64 18.97 5.92
CA VAL A 100 -12.59 19.93 6.28
C VAL A 100 -12.00 19.62 7.65
N GLU A 101 -12.85 19.27 8.62
CA GLU A 101 -12.40 18.95 9.98
C GLU A 101 -11.58 17.66 10.03
N SER A 102 -12.02 16.61 9.32
CA SER A 102 -11.27 15.36 9.22
C SER A 102 -9.91 15.54 8.52
N MET A 103 -9.85 16.38 7.47
CA MET A 103 -8.58 16.72 6.81
C MET A 103 -7.62 17.48 7.75
N LYS A 104 -8.11 18.40 8.59
CA LYS A 104 -7.29 19.08 9.61
C LYS A 104 -6.73 18.12 10.66
N LEU A 105 -7.36 16.96 10.82
CA LEU A 105 -6.94 15.88 11.70
C LEU A 105 -6.17 14.78 10.96
N ASP A 106 -5.63 15.08 9.78
CA ASP A 106 -4.82 14.19 8.95
C ASP A 106 -5.55 12.89 8.55
N ALA A 107 -6.88 12.93 8.35
CA ALA A 107 -7.56 11.84 7.65
C ALA A 107 -7.04 11.79 6.20
N LEU A 108 -6.70 10.59 5.73
CA LEU A 108 -6.07 10.40 4.43
C LEU A 108 -7.06 10.42 3.27
N ASP A 109 -8.30 9.99 3.53
CA ASP A 109 -9.32 9.90 2.52
C ASP A 109 -10.72 9.81 3.15
N TYR A 110 -11.74 9.78 2.27
CA TYR A 110 -13.13 9.83 2.64
C TYR A 110 -13.94 8.90 1.73
N LEU A 111 -14.72 7.97 2.30
CA LEU A 111 -15.57 7.04 1.57
C LEU A 111 -17.04 7.30 1.88
N ARG A 112 -17.84 7.62 0.87
CA ARG A 112 -19.26 7.90 1.01
C ARG A 112 -20.10 6.62 0.96
N LYS A 113 -20.98 6.41 1.94
CA LYS A 113 -22.02 5.37 1.90
C LYS A 113 -23.24 5.88 1.06
N PRO A 114 -23.88 5.04 0.20
CA PRO A 114 -23.44 3.68 -0.16
C PRO A 114 -22.22 3.69 -1.08
N PHE A 115 -21.37 2.68 -0.99
CA PHE A 115 -20.18 2.51 -1.82
C PHE A 115 -20.15 1.13 -2.45
N THR A 116 -19.47 1.01 -3.56
CA THR A 116 -19.15 -0.26 -4.21
C THR A 116 -17.89 -0.90 -3.61
N VAL A 117 -17.72 -2.20 -3.82
CA VAL A 117 -16.51 -2.92 -3.39
C VAL A 117 -15.25 -2.33 -4.05
N ASP A 118 -15.34 -1.91 -5.31
CA ASP A 118 -14.21 -1.32 -6.02
C ASP A 118 -13.82 0.07 -5.48
N GLU A 119 -14.79 0.89 -5.08
CA GLU A 119 -14.52 2.17 -4.40
C GLU A 119 -13.84 1.95 -3.05
N LEU A 120 -14.33 0.99 -2.26
CA LEU A 120 -13.69 0.60 -1.00
C LEU A 120 -12.23 0.18 -1.21
N ARG A 121 -11.98 -0.71 -2.16
CA ARG A 121 -10.63 -1.17 -2.50
C ARG A 121 -9.72 -0.05 -2.96
N ALA A 122 -10.23 0.85 -3.81
CA ALA A 122 -9.47 2.00 -4.31
C ALA A 122 -9.03 2.91 -3.17
N VAL A 123 -9.94 3.24 -2.25
CA VAL A 123 -9.68 4.12 -1.10
C VAL A 123 -8.71 3.46 -0.11
N VAL A 124 -8.93 2.19 0.23
CA VAL A 124 -8.05 1.43 1.14
C VAL A 124 -6.63 1.32 0.56
N THR A 125 -6.51 0.89 -0.69
CA THR A 125 -5.21 0.79 -1.37
C THR A 125 -4.54 2.15 -1.49
N GLY A 126 -5.31 3.21 -1.80
CA GLY A 126 -4.81 4.58 -1.87
C GLY A 126 -4.24 5.07 -0.54
N ALA A 127 -4.95 4.83 0.57
CA ALA A 127 -4.51 5.21 1.92
C ALA A 127 -3.23 4.44 2.33
N LEU A 128 -3.20 3.14 2.12
CA LEU A 128 -2.04 2.30 2.41
C LEU A 128 -0.82 2.67 1.55
N ARG A 129 -1.04 3.05 0.28
CA ARG A 129 0.02 3.54 -0.61
C ARG A 129 0.60 4.87 -0.14
N LYS A 130 -0.24 5.82 0.26
CA LYS A 130 0.20 7.11 0.85
C LYS A 130 1.11 6.90 2.08
N LYS A 131 0.92 5.79 2.80
CA LYS A 131 1.76 5.37 3.94
C LYS A 131 2.95 4.47 3.54
N GLY A 132 3.13 4.16 2.25
CA GLY A 132 4.20 3.29 1.77
C GLY A 132 4.07 1.82 2.16
N LEU A 133 2.89 1.40 2.61
CA LEU A 133 2.61 0.03 3.07
C LEU A 133 2.23 -0.91 1.93
N VAL A 134 1.72 -0.37 0.84
CA VAL A 134 1.37 -1.11 -0.38
C VAL A 134 1.93 -0.38 -1.58
N ARG A 135 2.53 -1.11 -2.49
CA ARG A 135 3.05 -0.58 -3.75
C ARG A 135 2.04 -0.74 -4.87
N SER A 136 2.09 0.15 -5.85
CA SER A 136 1.32 -0.03 -7.08
C SER A 136 1.86 -1.24 -7.87
N PRO A 137 1.03 -1.88 -8.72
CA PRO A 137 1.52 -2.89 -9.66
C PRO A 137 2.71 -2.41 -10.50
N GLU A 138 2.70 -1.13 -10.89
CA GLU A 138 3.79 -0.50 -11.62
C GLU A 138 5.08 -0.43 -10.79
N GLU A 139 5.00 -0.02 -9.53
CA GLU A 139 6.15 0.01 -8.61
C GLU A 139 6.70 -1.38 -8.32
N GLN A 140 5.81 -2.39 -8.20
CA GLN A 140 6.20 -3.79 -8.04
C GLN A 140 6.94 -4.28 -9.28
N LEU A 141 6.41 -4.00 -10.48
CA LEU A 141 7.06 -4.34 -11.75
C LEU A 141 8.44 -3.68 -11.88
N HIS A 142 8.55 -2.38 -11.59
CA HIS A 142 9.83 -1.66 -11.64
C HIS A 142 10.86 -2.26 -10.69
N ARG A 143 10.42 -2.68 -9.51
CA ARG A 143 11.30 -3.32 -8.53
C ARG A 143 11.77 -4.70 -9.00
N ALA A 144 10.85 -5.57 -9.43
CA ALA A 144 11.19 -6.89 -9.97
C ALA A 144 12.17 -6.77 -11.14
N LEU A 145 11.90 -5.84 -12.06
CA LEU A 145 12.77 -5.53 -13.19
C LEU A 145 14.16 -5.06 -12.74
N GLY A 146 14.23 -4.14 -11.79
CA GLY A 146 15.50 -3.60 -11.28
C GLY A 146 16.33 -4.68 -10.57
N GLU A 147 15.70 -5.50 -9.74
CA GLU A 147 16.33 -6.62 -9.05
C GLU A 147 16.84 -7.67 -10.03
N THR A 148 16.06 -8.03 -11.05
CA THR A 148 16.45 -8.96 -12.10
C THR A 148 17.65 -8.45 -12.90
N ILE A 149 17.62 -7.18 -13.36
CA ILE A 149 18.73 -6.56 -14.09
C ILE A 149 20.00 -6.56 -13.23
N ARG A 150 19.89 -6.21 -11.95
CA ARG A 150 21.00 -6.23 -11.00
C ARG A 150 21.57 -7.63 -10.79
N GLY A 151 20.71 -8.64 -10.65
CA GLY A 151 21.10 -10.06 -10.55
C GLY A 151 21.88 -10.48 -11.78
N LEU A 152 21.27 -10.35 -12.97
CA LEU A 152 21.89 -10.71 -14.26
C LEU A 152 23.23 -10.01 -14.50
N ARG A 153 23.34 -8.74 -14.10
CA ARG A 153 24.62 -8.00 -14.22
C ARG A 153 25.69 -8.58 -13.29
N LYS A 154 25.34 -8.88 -12.03
CA LYS A 154 26.27 -9.44 -11.04
C LYS A 154 26.73 -10.84 -11.43
N ASP A 155 25.83 -11.69 -11.90
CA ASP A 155 26.14 -13.06 -12.34
C ASP A 155 27.15 -13.08 -13.50
N ARG A 156 27.20 -11.98 -14.29
CA ARG A 156 28.19 -11.78 -15.34
C ARG A 156 29.46 -11.06 -14.89
N GLY A 157 29.57 -10.78 -13.59
CA GLY A 157 30.72 -10.07 -13.02
C GLY A 157 30.85 -8.61 -13.47
N LEU A 158 29.78 -8.02 -14.02
CA LEU A 158 29.83 -6.66 -14.56
C LEU A 158 29.61 -5.60 -13.47
N THR A 159 30.42 -4.55 -13.52
CA THR A 159 30.17 -3.31 -12.76
C THR A 159 29.11 -2.47 -13.48
N LEU A 160 28.51 -1.51 -12.77
CA LEU A 160 27.60 -0.52 -13.39
C LEU A 160 28.30 0.29 -14.51
N LYS A 161 29.59 0.61 -14.33
CA LYS A 161 30.38 1.33 -15.36
C LYS A 161 30.55 0.51 -16.62
N GLU A 162 30.80 -0.79 -16.52
CA GLU A 162 30.92 -1.67 -17.67
C GLU A 162 29.59 -1.88 -18.38
N LEU A 163 28.50 -2.04 -17.64
CA LEU A 163 27.17 -2.13 -18.23
C LEU A 163 26.80 -0.82 -18.93
N ALA A 164 27.10 0.34 -18.33
CA ALA A 164 26.90 1.65 -18.94
C ALA A 164 27.62 1.79 -20.29
N ARG A 165 28.89 1.36 -20.33
CA ARG A 165 29.67 1.37 -21.57
C ARG A 165 29.08 0.46 -22.67
N ARG A 166 28.56 -0.72 -22.30
CA ARG A 166 27.95 -1.67 -23.24
C ARG A 166 26.60 -1.20 -23.77
N THR A 167 25.81 -0.56 -22.91
CA THR A 167 24.45 -0.10 -23.24
C THR A 167 24.40 1.30 -23.87
N GLY A 168 25.46 2.11 -23.66
CA GLY A 168 25.42 3.53 -24.00
C GLY A 168 24.49 4.35 -23.09
N LEU A 169 24.09 3.80 -21.94
CA LEU A 169 23.31 4.50 -20.92
C LEU A 169 24.24 5.09 -19.86
N SER A 170 23.79 6.12 -19.13
CA SER A 170 24.57 6.66 -18.01
C SER A 170 24.59 5.70 -16.81
N VAL A 171 25.69 5.73 -16.04
CA VAL A 171 25.79 4.96 -14.79
C VAL A 171 24.69 5.34 -13.81
N SER A 172 24.33 6.63 -13.75
CA SER A 172 23.26 7.13 -12.90
C SER A 172 21.91 6.52 -13.26
N LEU A 173 21.57 6.51 -14.56
CA LEU A 173 20.31 5.93 -15.04
C LEU A 173 20.22 4.42 -14.72
N LEU A 174 21.28 3.67 -14.99
CA LEU A 174 21.31 2.23 -14.69
C LEU A 174 21.17 1.98 -13.17
N SER A 175 21.84 2.81 -12.36
CA SER A 175 21.71 2.73 -10.90
C SER A 175 20.28 3.02 -10.43
N GLN A 176 19.61 4.02 -11.01
CA GLN A 176 18.21 4.35 -10.71
C GLN A 176 17.26 3.21 -11.14
N ILE A 177 17.49 2.61 -12.32
CA ILE A 177 16.71 1.46 -12.77
C ILE A 177 16.87 0.27 -11.81
N GLU A 178 18.11 -0.08 -11.43
CA GLU A 178 18.38 -1.18 -10.49
C GLU A 178 17.79 -0.95 -9.09
N ARG A 179 17.53 0.30 -8.69
CA ARG A 179 16.87 0.66 -7.42
C ARG A 179 15.38 0.95 -7.57
N ALA A 180 14.82 0.76 -8.77
CA ALA A 180 13.42 1.09 -9.08
C ALA A 180 13.05 2.56 -8.83
N GLU A 181 14.01 3.47 -8.97
CA GLU A 181 13.82 4.93 -8.81
C GLU A 181 13.48 5.63 -10.13
N SER A 182 13.54 4.91 -11.24
CA SER A 182 13.25 5.43 -12.59
C SER A 182 12.64 4.34 -13.45
N SER A 183 11.61 4.71 -14.23
CA SER A 183 10.97 3.85 -15.22
C SER A 183 11.82 3.83 -16.49
N PRO A 184 12.41 2.69 -16.85
CA PRO A 184 13.20 2.60 -18.10
C PRO A 184 12.28 2.61 -19.31
N SER A 185 12.71 3.29 -20.39
CA SER A 185 12.04 3.17 -21.68
C SER A 185 12.26 1.78 -22.28
N LEU A 186 11.36 1.36 -23.17
CA LEU A 186 11.51 0.10 -23.92
C LEU A 186 12.86 0.01 -24.64
N SER A 187 13.33 1.13 -25.20
CA SER A 187 14.64 1.22 -25.84
C SER A 187 15.79 0.99 -24.85
N SER A 188 15.68 1.49 -23.63
CA SER A 188 16.66 1.26 -22.57
C SER A 188 16.70 -0.22 -22.14
N LEU A 189 15.52 -0.83 -21.97
CA LEU A 189 15.41 -2.27 -21.67
C LEU A 189 16.01 -3.13 -22.76
N TYR A 190 15.75 -2.82 -24.00
CA TYR A 190 16.33 -3.55 -25.15
C TYR A 190 17.86 -3.50 -25.14
N ARG A 191 18.44 -2.30 -24.92
CA ARG A 191 19.91 -2.15 -24.82
C ARG A 191 20.49 -2.92 -23.65
N VAL A 192 19.81 -2.95 -22.49
CA VAL A 192 20.23 -3.72 -21.33
C VAL A 192 20.18 -5.22 -21.62
N ALA A 193 19.10 -5.71 -22.24
CA ALA A 193 18.96 -7.12 -22.62
C ALA A 193 20.09 -7.57 -23.56
N LEU A 194 20.39 -6.78 -24.59
CA LEU A 194 21.49 -7.04 -25.52
C LEU A 194 22.85 -7.05 -24.80
N ALA A 195 23.11 -6.07 -23.94
CA ALA A 195 24.39 -5.97 -23.22
C ALA A 195 24.61 -7.09 -22.22
N LEU A 196 23.50 -7.66 -21.68
CA LEU A 196 23.51 -8.81 -20.79
C LEU A 196 23.38 -10.15 -21.51
N ASP A 197 23.25 -10.17 -22.83
CA ASP A 197 23.04 -11.38 -23.65
C ASP A 197 21.86 -12.23 -23.15
N VAL A 198 20.70 -11.60 -23.01
CA VAL A 198 19.44 -12.25 -22.62
C VAL A 198 18.29 -11.79 -23.53
N LYS A 199 17.22 -12.60 -23.56
CA LYS A 199 15.97 -12.13 -24.17
C LYS A 199 15.36 -11.01 -23.31
N MET A 200 14.71 -10.03 -23.93
CA MET A 200 14.07 -8.94 -23.20
C MET A 200 13.05 -9.43 -22.18
N THR A 201 12.36 -10.53 -22.46
CA THR A 201 11.43 -11.19 -21.52
C THR A 201 12.11 -11.67 -20.24
N ALA A 202 13.37 -12.04 -20.27
CA ALA A 202 14.13 -12.48 -19.12
C ALA A 202 14.39 -11.34 -18.11
N LEU A 203 14.26 -10.07 -18.53
CA LEU A 203 14.41 -8.94 -17.62
C LEU A 203 13.23 -8.83 -16.66
N PHE A 204 12.07 -9.40 -16.99
CA PHE A 204 10.87 -9.34 -16.17
C PHE A 204 10.79 -10.48 -15.12
N GLY A 205 11.72 -11.45 -15.17
CA GLY A 205 11.73 -12.58 -14.24
C GLY A 205 10.46 -13.42 -14.34
N ASP A 206 9.93 -13.82 -13.19
CA ASP A 206 8.70 -14.60 -13.06
C ASP A 206 7.46 -13.71 -12.85
N TYR A 207 7.53 -12.43 -13.25
CA TYR A 207 6.45 -11.45 -13.11
C TYR A 207 5.34 -11.68 -14.13
#